data_26627da9683b74b9d14b13c17c1b0759
#
_entry.id   26627da9683b74b9d14b13c17c1b0759
#
_cell.length_a   1.000
_cell.length_b   1.000
_cell.length_c   1.000
_cell.angle_alpha   90.00
_cell.angle_beta   90.00
_cell.angle_gamma   90.00
#
_symmetry.space_group_name_H-M   'P 1'
#
loop_
_entity.id
_entity.type
_entity.pdbx_description
1 polymer ?
#
loop_
_entity_poly.entity_id
_entity_poly.type
_entity_poly.pdbx_seq_one_letter_code
_entity_poly.pdbx_strand_id
1 'polypeptide(L)'
;MIRPGPLLPVILSLMLAAGPTLGQAAGFGRAQDIKEPVEVTADSLTVDQKTGQATFSGNVLIGQGAMRLSADSVTVTYAQGDQRRISALHAQGNVTLASGEDAAEAQAADYDVETGTIVLTGDVLLSQGGNLLAGDKVTVNLESGTADASGRVRSVLQPEN
;
A
#
# COMPACT_ATOMS: atom_id res chain seq x y z
N MET A 1 28.07 30.73 68.45
CA MET A 1 28.83 29.59 67.86
C MET A 1 27.96 28.85 66.86
N ILE A 2 28.12 29.13 65.60
CA ILE A 2 27.35 28.52 64.52
C ILE A 2 28.31 27.52 63.81
N ARG A 3 27.97 26.25 63.84
CA ARG A 3 28.71 25.21 63.12
C ARG A 3 28.07 25.03 61.73
N PRO A 4 28.82 25.17 60.65
CA PRO A 4 28.30 24.82 59.33
C PRO A 4 28.33 23.30 59.15
N GLY A 5 27.19 22.75 58.76
CA GLY A 5 27.01 21.36 58.37
C GLY A 5 27.55 21.13 56.92
N PRO A 6 27.96 19.92 56.57
CA PRO A 6 28.53 19.62 55.26
C PRO A 6 27.47 19.55 54.18
N LEU A 7 27.72 20.26 53.11
CA LEU A 7 26.99 20.17 51.84
C LEU A 7 27.28 18.81 51.16
N LEU A 8 26.27 17.97 51.03
CA LEU A 8 26.31 16.78 50.19
C LEU A 8 26.11 17.20 48.72
N PRO A 9 26.96 16.80 47.79
CA PRO A 9 26.67 16.97 46.38
C PRO A 9 25.63 15.95 45.92
N VAL A 10 24.49 16.45 45.44
CA VAL A 10 23.51 15.65 44.73
C VAL A 10 24.09 15.33 43.36
N ILE A 11 24.53 14.09 43.20
CA ILE A 11 24.90 13.55 41.88
C ILE A 11 23.59 13.29 41.14
N LEU A 12 23.24 14.18 40.22
CA LEU A 12 22.16 14.00 39.27
C LEU A 12 22.61 12.99 38.21
N SER A 13 22.30 11.72 38.45
CA SER A 13 22.49 10.65 37.45
C SER A 13 21.53 10.86 36.31
N LEU A 14 22.02 11.39 35.20
CA LEU A 14 21.30 11.47 33.93
C LEU A 14 21.22 10.04 33.36
N MET A 15 20.12 9.34 33.65
CA MET A 15 19.78 8.07 32.98
C MET A 15 19.39 8.40 31.53
N LEU A 16 20.33 8.12 30.63
CA LEU A 16 20.07 8.08 29.20
C LEU A 16 19.22 6.85 28.93
N ALA A 17 17.90 7.03 28.92
CA ALA A 17 16.97 6.00 28.47
C ALA A 17 17.15 5.85 26.96
N ALA A 18 17.94 4.84 26.54
CA ALA A 18 17.91 4.34 25.18
C ALA A 18 16.52 3.71 24.94
N GLY A 19 15.61 4.46 24.36
CA GLY A 19 14.33 3.94 23.91
C GLY A 19 14.59 2.89 22.81
N PRO A 20 13.80 1.79 22.75
CA PRO A 20 13.88 0.87 21.63
C PRO A 20 13.54 1.63 20.37
N THR A 21 14.47 1.74 19.44
CA THR A 21 14.17 2.11 18.06
C THR A 21 13.30 1.01 17.50
N LEU A 22 11.98 1.25 17.47
CA LEU A 22 11.06 0.43 16.69
C LEU A 22 11.57 0.50 15.26
N GLY A 23 12.18 -0.58 14.80
CA GLY A 23 12.55 -0.75 13.42
C GLY A 23 11.30 -0.49 12.59
N GLN A 24 11.33 0.51 11.74
CA GLN A 24 10.27 0.75 10.77
C GLN A 24 10.22 -0.52 9.91
N ALA A 25 9.12 -1.27 10.03
CA ALA A 25 8.84 -2.36 9.11
C ALA A 25 8.89 -1.76 7.70
N ALA A 26 9.72 -2.35 6.83
CA ALA A 26 9.77 -1.96 5.43
C ALA A 26 8.41 -2.28 4.81
N GLY A 27 7.50 -1.30 4.77
CA GLY A 27 6.19 -1.40 4.16
C GLY A 27 6.25 -1.02 2.68
N PHE A 28 5.33 -1.49 1.88
CA PHE A 28 5.16 -1.07 0.49
C PHE A 28 4.63 0.35 0.44
N GLY A 29 5.47 1.27 -0.02
CA GLY A 29 5.14 2.67 -0.11
C GLY A 29 4.99 3.37 1.25
N ARG A 30 4.71 4.65 1.19
CA ARG A 30 4.22 5.38 2.35
C ARG A 30 2.73 5.10 2.49
N ALA A 31 2.23 5.04 3.73
CA ALA A 31 0.80 4.93 3.99
C ALA A 31 0.03 5.92 3.12
N GLN A 32 -0.96 5.43 2.37
CA GLN A 32 -1.76 6.22 1.44
C GLN A 32 -3.02 6.72 2.14
N ASP A 33 -3.49 7.91 1.78
CA ASP A 33 -4.79 8.37 2.21
C ASP A 33 -5.88 7.73 1.32
N ILE A 34 -6.49 6.66 1.80
CA ILE A 34 -7.57 5.94 1.10
C ILE A 34 -8.87 6.74 1.01
N LYS A 35 -8.94 7.92 1.63
CA LYS A 35 -10.10 8.84 1.54
C LYS A 35 -10.03 9.76 0.34
N GLU A 36 -8.87 9.83 -0.32
CA GLU A 36 -8.76 10.57 -1.58
C GLU A 36 -9.69 9.98 -2.65
N PRO A 37 -10.26 10.81 -3.55
CA PRO A 37 -11.10 10.33 -4.62
C PRO A 37 -10.37 9.32 -5.51
N VAL A 38 -11.09 8.29 -5.94
CA VAL A 38 -10.62 7.34 -6.96
C VAL A 38 -11.02 7.88 -8.33
N GLU A 39 -10.03 8.12 -9.19
CA GLU A 39 -10.21 8.55 -10.57
C GLU A 39 -9.89 7.39 -11.51
N VAL A 40 -10.74 7.17 -12.51
CA VAL A 40 -10.54 6.11 -13.52
C VAL A 40 -10.62 6.71 -14.92
N THR A 41 -9.62 6.42 -15.75
CA THR A 41 -9.60 6.74 -17.19
C THR A 41 -9.41 5.48 -18.00
N ALA A 42 -10.02 5.40 -19.18
CA ALA A 42 -9.93 4.26 -20.09
C ALA A 42 -10.37 4.64 -21.51
N ASP A 43 -10.17 3.75 -22.48
CA ASP A 43 -10.62 3.95 -23.86
C ASP A 43 -12.13 3.74 -23.99
N SER A 44 -12.71 2.85 -23.18
CA SER A 44 -14.15 2.57 -23.20
C SER A 44 -14.70 2.24 -21.82
N LEU A 45 -16.01 2.48 -21.65
CA LEU A 45 -16.78 2.17 -20.45
C LEU A 45 -18.07 1.44 -20.83
N THR A 46 -18.34 0.32 -20.18
CA THR A 46 -19.60 -0.41 -20.25
C THR A 46 -20.24 -0.45 -18.87
N VAL A 47 -21.50 -0.08 -18.75
CA VAL A 47 -22.24 -0.16 -17.49
C VAL A 47 -23.33 -1.24 -17.61
N ASP A 48 -23.30 -2.21 -16.70
CA ASP A 48 -24.36 -3.22 -16.56
C ASP A 48 -25.35 -2.76 -15.49
N GLN A 49 -26.53 -2.37 -15.92
CA GLN A 49 -27.59 -1.90 -15.02
C GLN A 49 -28.19 -3.01 -14.15
N LYS A 50 -28.03 -4.29 -14.53
CA LYS A 50 -28.56 -5.42 -13.74
C LYS A 50 -27.68 -5.71 -12.54
N THR A 51 -26.36 -5.66 -12.73
CA THR A 51 -25.37 -5.94 -11.67
C THR A 51 -24.93 -4.67 -10.95
N GLY A 52 -25.18 -3.48 -11.53
CA GLY A 52 -24.68 -2.21 -11.03
C GLY A 52 -23.17 -2.06 -11.18
N GLN A 53 -22.54 -2.84 -12.06
CA GLN A 53 -21.10 -2.80 -12.30
C GLN A 53 -20.75 -1.93 -13.50
N ALA A 54 -19.60 -1.28 -13.44
CA ALA A 54 -19.02 -0.55 -14.56
C ALA A 54 -17.68 -1.22 -14.94
N THR A 55 -17.50 -1.55 -16.22
CA THR A 55 -16.26 -2.12 -16.75
C THR A 55 -15.58 -1.12 -17.66
N PHE A 56 -14.40 -0.71 -17.29
CA PHE A 56 -13.48 0.09 -18.09
C PHE A 56 -12.55 -0.85 -18.87
N SER A 57 -12.28 -0.55 -20.12
CA SER A 57 -11.47 -1.38 -21.01
C SER A 57 -10.57 -0.53 -21.90
N GLY A 58 -9.35 -1.00 -22.10
CA GLY A 58 -8.32 -0.37 -22.92
C GLY A 58 -7.59 0.74 -22.19
N ASN A 59 -6.28 0.56 -21.98
CA ASN A 59 -5.38 1.54 -21.36
C ASN A 59 -5.97 2.14 -20.06
N VAL A 60 -6.49 1.26 -19.18
CA VAL A 60 -7.13 1.71 -17.96
C VAL A 60 -6.08 2.24 -16.99
N LEU A 61 -6.32 3.43 -16.46
CA LEU A 61 -5.49 4.04 -15.43
C LEU A 61 -6.39 4.48 -14.26
N ILE A 62 -6.03 4.04 -13.06
CA ILE A 62 -6.67 4.42 -11.81
C ILE A 62 -5.70 5.24 -10.99
N GLY A 63 -6.16 6.37 -10.47
CA GLY A 63 -5.44 7.23 -9.54
C GLY A 63 -6.16 7.39 -8.22
N GLN A 64 -5.43 7.32 -7.12
CA GLN A 64 -5.91 7.72 -5.79
C GLN A 64 -4.72 8.28 -5.01
N GLY A 65 -4.73 9.57 -4.72
CA GLY A 65 -3.57 10.24 -4.14
C GLY A 65 -2.30 10.01 -4.99
N ALA A 66 -1.24 9.51 -4.37
CA ALA A 66 0.02 9.16 -5.05
C ALA A 66 -0.01 7.79 -5.74
N MET A 67 -1.01 6.95 -5.45
CA MET A 67 -1.14 5.62 -6.05
C MET A 67 -1.60 5.73 -7.51
N ARG A 68 -0.99 4.90 -8.36
CA ARG A 68 -1.40 4.70 -9.76
C ARG A 68 -1.46 3.21 -10.04
N LEU A 69 -2.58 2.76 -10.59
CA LEU A 69 -2.76 1.39 -11.06
C LEU A 69 -3.14 1.43 -12.53
N SER A 70 -2.47 0.64 -13.37
CA SER A 70 -2.84 0.45 -14.77
C SER A 70 -3.15 -1.01 -15.06
N ALA A 71 -4.06 -1.25 -16.02
CA ALA A 71 -4.48 -2.58 -16.43
C ALA A 71 -5.10 -2.54 -17.82
N ASP A 72 -5.32 -3.72 -18.43
CA ASP A 72 -6.04 -3.83 -19.68
C ASP A 72 -7.54 -3.62 -19.49
N SER A 73 -8.09 -4.09 -18.37
CA SER A 73 -9.49 -3.89 -18.02
C SER A 73 -9.68 -3.77 -16.49
N VAL A 74 -10.69 -3.01 -16.08
CA VAL A 74 -11.06 -2.86 -14.66
C VAL A 74 -12.56 -2.85 -14.51
N THR A 75 -13.06 -3.73 -13.64
CA THR A 75 -14.46 -3.74 -13.22
C THR A 75 -14.60 -3.01 -11.89
N VAL A 76 -15.47 -2.03 -11.85
CA VAL A 76 -15.79 -1.24 -10.66
C VAL A 76 -17.10 -1.74 -10.07
N THR A 77 -17.09 -2.04 -8.78
CA THR A 77 -18.28 -2.37 -8.00
C THR A 77 -18.59 -1.23 -7.05
N TYR A 78 -19.84 -0.83 -7.03
CA TYR A 78 -20.32 0.24 -6.15
C TYR A 78 -20.90 -0.31 -4.85
N ALA A 79 -20.87 0.51 -3.81
CA ALA A 79 -21.47 0.16 -2.53
C ALA A 79 -22.98 -0.06 -2.67
N GLN A 80 -23.53 -1.03 -1.93
CA GLN A 80 -24.96 -1.28 -1.93
C GLN A 80 -25.73 -0.02 -1.48
N GLY A 81 -26.70 0.38 -2.29
CA GLY A 81 -27.54 1.56 -2.02
C GLY A 81 -26.90 2.91 -2.33
N ASP A 82 -25.63 2.95 -2.78
CA ASP A 82 -24.95 4.19 -3.17
C ASP A 82 -24.04 3.99 -4.39
N GLN A 83 -24.60 4.24 -5.58
CA GLN A 83 -23.87 4.14 -6.86
C GLN A 83 -22.83 5.25 -7.08
N ARG A 84 -22.67 6.17 -6.15
CA ARG A 84 -21.63 7.21 -6.21
C ARG A 84 -20.38 6.80 -5.42
N ARG A 85 -20.47 5.75 -4.62
CA ARG A 85 -19.39 5.25 -3.79
C ARG A 85 -18.85 3.91 -4.31
N ILE A 86 -17.59 3.89 -4.75
CA ILE A 86 -16.91 2.68 -5.17
C ILE A 86 -16.59 1.85 -3.91
N SER A 87 -16.88 0.55 -3.94
CA SER A 87 -16.54 -0.40 -2.88
C SER A 87 -15.36 -1.29 -3.25
N ALA A 88 -15.28 -1.71 -4.51
CA ALA A 88 -14.21 -2.58 -4.97
C ALA A 88 -13.85 -2.33 -6.44
N LEU A 89 -12.60 -2.62 -6.78
CA LEU A 89 -12.06 -2.60 -8.14
C LEU A 89 -11.39 -3.95 -8.41
N HIS A 90 -11.69 -4.55 -9.56
CA HIS A 90 -11.02 -5.74 -10.06
C HIS A 90 -10.29 -5.40 -11.36
N ALA A 91 -8.96 -5.39 -11.33
CA ALA A 91 -8.10 -5.12 -12.47
C ALA A 91 -7.58 -6.43 -13.06
N GLN A 92 -7.53 -6.52 -14.37
CA GLN A 92 -7.09 -7.71 -15.08
C GLN A 92 -6.26 -7.36 -16.31
N GLY A 93 -5.18 -8.12 -16.52
CA GLY A 93 -4.27 -8.02 -17.67
C GLY A 93 -3.23 -6.91 -17.49
N ASN A 94 -1.95 -7.28 -17.52
CA ASN A 94 -0.80 -6.36 -17.44
C ASN A 94 -0.93 -5.33 -16.32
N VAL A 95 -1.29 -5.82 -15.13
CA VAL A 95 -1.52 -4.93 -13.99
C VAL A 95 -0.21 -4.39 -13.48
N THR A 96 -0.10 -3.07 -13.36
CA THR A 96 1.00 -2.39 -12.68
C THR A 96 0.45 -1.47 -11.61
N LEU A 97 1.08 -1.48 -10.45
CA LEU A 97 0.78 -0.60 -9.32
C LEU A 97 2.03 0.21 -9.00
N ALA A 98 1.90 1.51 -8.89
CA ALA A 98 3.00 2.39 -8.50
C ALA A 98 2.56 3.32 -7.38
N SER A 99 3.45 3.57 -6.42
CA SER A 99 3.24 4.50 -5.31
C SER A 99 4.59 5.08 -4.88
N GLY A 100 4.86 6.33 -5.25
CA GLY A 100 6.17 6.94 -5.05
C GLY A 100 7.27 6.20 -5.84
N GLU A 101 8.27 5.68 -5.13
CA GLU A 101 9.39 4.91 -5.72
C GLU A 101 9.11 3.40 -5.77
N ASP A 102 7.99 2.96 -5.22
CA ASP A 102 7.60 1.56 -5.16
C ASP A 102 6.73 1.19 -6.35
N ALA A 103 6.92 0.01 -6.89
CA ALA A 103 6.14 -0.51 -8.00
C ALA A 103 5.86 -2.01 -7.83
N ALA A 104 4.73 -2.44 -8.38
CA ALA A 104 4.39 -3.86 -8.46
C ALA A 104 3.82 -4.19 -9.84
N GLU A 105 4.05 -5.43 -10.27
CA GLU A 105 3.49 -6.01 -11.49
C GLU A 105 2.74 -7.29 -11.13
N ALA A 106 1.63 -7.55 -11.79
CA ALA A 106 0.82 -8.75 -11.61
C ALA A 106 -0.05 -9.03 -12.83
N GLN A 107 -0.73 -10.18 -12.86
CA GLN A 107 -1.73 -10.48 -13.89
C GLN A 107 -3.12 -9.96 -13.51
N ALA A 108 -3.42 -9.92 -12.21
CA ALA A 108 -4.67 -9.38 -11.70
C ALA A 108 -4.47 -8.67 -10.36
N ALA A 109 -5.37 -7.75 -10.05
CA ALA A 109 -5.43 -7.08 -8.76
C ALA A 109 -6.88 -6.87 -8.31
N ASP A 110 -7.13 -7.17 -7.06
CA ASP A 110 -8.40 -6.88 -6.38
C ASP A 110 -8.16 -5.80 -5.34
N TYR A 111 -8.83 -4.67 -5.46
CA TYR A 111 -8.74 -3.56 -4.52
C TYR A 111 -10.04 -3.37 -3.77
N ASP A 112 -10.02 -3.60 -2.47
CA ASP A 112 -11.08 -3.22 -1.54
C ASP A 112 -10.84 -1.79 -1.09
N VAL A 113 -11.69 -0.88 -1.56
CA VAL A 113 -11.55 0.57 -1.32
C VAL A 113 -11.87 0.91 0.14
N GLU A 114 -12.75 0.15 0.79
CA GLU A 114 -13.17 0.43 2.18
C GLU A 114 -12.07 0.10 3.18
N THR A 115 -11.33 -0.99 2.94
CA THR A 115 -10.23 -1.44 3.82
C THR A 115 -8.85 -0.96 3.38
N GLY A 116 -8.74 -0.38 2.18
CA GLY A 116 -7.45 0.00 1.60
C GLY A 116 -6.55 -1.21 1.31
N THR A 117 -7.14 -2.39 1.02
CA THR A 117 -6.40 -3.62 0.80
C THR A 117 -6.37 -3.95 -0.69
N ILE A 118 -5.17 -4.16 -1.23
CA ILE A 118 -4.96 -4.63 -2.61
C ILE A 118 -4.39 -6.04 -2.57
N VAL A 119 -4.99 -6.95 -3.34
CA VAL A 119 -4.50 -8.32 -3.52
C VAL A 119 -4.02 -8.47 -4.96
N LEU A 120 -2.72 -8.64 -5.14
CA LEU A 120 -2.07 -8.89 -6.43
C LEU A 120 -1.91 -10.40 -6.62
N THR A 121 -2.22 -10.90 -7.80
CA THR A 121 -2.11 -12.33 -8.14
C THR A 121 -1.53 -12.53 -9.53
N GLY A 122 -0.81 -13.66 -9.70
CA GLY A 122 -0.20 -14.09 -10.96
C GLY A 122 1.15 -13.43 -11.23
N ASP A 123 2.22 -14.21 -11.01
CA ASP A 123 3.63 -13.79 -11.25
C ASP A 123 3.92 -12.39 -10.70
N VAL A 124 3.59 -12.19 -9.42
CA VAL A 124 3.71 -10.88 -8.78
C VAL A 124 5.18 -10.54 -8.57
N LEU A 125 5.57 -9.36 -9.01
CA LEU A 125 6.86 -8.75 -8.74
C LEU A 125 6.66 -7.41 -8.04
N LEU A 126 7.26 -7.25 -6.88
CA LEU A 126 7.26 -6.03 -6.09
C LEU A 126 8.66 -5.44 -6.04
N SER A 127 8.79 -4.16 -6.35
CA SER A 127 10.04 -3.40 -6.27
C SER A 127 9.89 -2.28 -5.24
N GLN A 128 10.83 -2.20 -4.31
CA GLN A 128 10.87 -1.18 -3.27
C GLN A 128 12.31 -0.75 -3.00
N GLY A 129 12.65 0.47 -3.37
CA GLY A 129 13.96 1.06 -3.05
C GLY A 129 15.17 0.21 -3.46
N GLY A 130 15.11 -0.54 -4.56
CA GLY A 130 16.14 -1.47 -5.02
C GLY A 130 16.00 -2.90 -4.50
N ASN A 131 15.11 -3.15 -3.54
CA ASN A 131 14.73 -4.49 -3.11
C ASN A 131 13.66 -5.06 -4.04
N LEU A 132 13.73 -6.36 -4.30
CA LEU A 132 12.75 -7.08 -5.11
C LEU A 132 12.12 -8.20 -4.30
N LEU A 133 10.81 -8.34 -4.44
CA LEU A 133 10.03 -9.43 -3.85
C LEU A 133 9.13 -10.02 -4.94
N ALA A 134 9.25 -11.32 -5.16
CA ALA A 134 8.40 -12.06 -6.10
C ALA A 134 7.59 -13.11 -5.37
N GLY A 135 6.38 -13.40 -5.86
CA GLY A 135 5.51 -14.44 -5.31
C GLY A 135 4.31 -14.69 -6.20
N ASP A 136 3.52 -15.69 -5.87
CA ASP A 136 2.27 -15.96 -6.61
C ASP A 136 1.16 -15.00 -6.22
N LYS A 137 1.21 -14.49 -4.98
CA LYS A 137 0.23 -13.56 -4.41
C LYS A 137 0.92 -12.58 -3.47
N VAL A 138 0.58 -11.31 -3.58
CA VAL A 138 1.00 -10.26 -2.64
C VAL A 138 -0.23 -9.48 -2.19
N THR A 139 -0.37 -9.31 -0.87
CA THR A 139 -1.42 -8.48 -0.28
C THR A 139 -0.78 -7.20 0.25
N VAL A 140 -1.25 -6.06 -0.23
CA VAL A 140 -0.78 -4.73 0.17
C VAL A 140 -1.87 -4.03 0.96
N ASN A 141 -1.52 -3.50 2.12
CA ASN A 141 -2.41 -2.62 2.88
C ASN A 141 -1.92 -1.17 2.72
N LEU A 142 -2.73 -0.32 2.10
CA LEU A 142 -2.37 1.05 1.78
C LEU A 142 -2.35 1.97 3.01
N GLU A 143 -3.16 1.68 4.04
CA GLU A 143 -3.17 2.49 5.27
C GLU A 143 -1.92 2.27 6.11
N SER A 144 -1.52 1.01 6.29
CA SER A 144 -0.32 0.65 7.07
C SER A 144 0.97 0.70 6.25
N GLY A 145 0.87 0.67 4.91
CA GLY A 145 2.02 0.56 4.01
C GLY A 145 2.72 -0.80 4.10
N THR A 146 2.01 -1.87 4.51
CA THR A 146 2.56 -3.22 4.63
C THR A 146 2.27 -4.06 3.41
N ALA A 147 3.14 -5.02 3.11
CA ALA A 147 2.96 -6.01 2.05
C ALA A 147 3.34 -7.40 2.55
N ASP A 148 2.46 -8.36 2.29
CA ASP A 148 2.64 -9.78 2.62
C ASP A 148 2.65 -10.60 1.33
N ALA A 149 3.69 -11.41 1.12
CA ALA A 149 3.84 -12.26 -0.05
C ALA A 149 3.65 -13.73 0.31
N SER A 150 3.04 -14.49 -0.58
CA SER A 150 2.86 -15.93 -0.45
C SER A 150 2.96 -16.66 -1.80
N GLY A 151 3.29 -17.95 -1.74
CA GLY A 151 3.49 -18.81 -2.92
C GLY A 151 4.80 -18.51 -3.66
N ARG A 152 5.73 -19.47 -3.70
CA ARG A 152 7.04 -19.38 -4.37
C ARG A 152 7.79 -18.07 -4.14
N VAL A 153 7.78 -17.60 -2.89
CA VAL A 153 8.35 -16.30 -2.54
C VAL A 153 9.87 -16.28 -2.77
N ARG A 154 10.34 -15.27 -3.49
CA ARG A 154 11.75 -14.96 -3.69
C ARG A 154 11.98 -13.49 -3.34
N SER A 155 13.02 -13.22 -2.60
CA SER A 155 13.43 -11.85 -2.27
C SER A 155 14.89 -11.62 -2.65
N VAL A 156 15.18 -10.44 -3.20
CA VAL A 156 16.53 -9.93 -3.43
C VAL A 156 16.64 -8.63 -2.67
N LEU A 157 17.53 -8.62 -1.69
CA LEU A 157 17.77 -7.47 -0.81
C LEU A 157 19.11 -6.84 -1.18
N GLN A 158 19.12 -5.53 -1.34
CA GLN A 158 20.35 -4.76 -1.57
C GLN A 158 20.93 -4.37 -0.20
N PRO A 159 22.20 -4.74 0.11
CA PRO A 159 22.84 -4.24 1.31
C PRO A 159 23.03 -2.73 1.21
N GLU A 160 22.71 -2.03 2.26
CA GLU A 160 23.07 -0.62 2.40
C GLU A 160 24.61 -0.50 2.53
N ASN A 161 25.21 0.34 1.69
CA ASN A 161 26.64 0.68 1.75
C ASN A 161 26.86 1.86 2.69
#